data_ae039dfd80d8af2d86e720a65b066565
#
_entry.id   ae039dfd80d8af2d86e720a65b066565
#
_cell.length_a   1.000
_cell.length_b   1.000
_cell.length_c   1.000
_cell.angle_alpha   90.00
_cell.angle_beta   90.00
_cell.angle_gamma   90.00
#
_symmetry.space_group_name_H-M   'P 1'
#
loop_
_entity.id
_entity.type
_entity.pdbx_description
1 polymer ?
#
loop_
_entity_poly.entity_id
_entity_poly.type
_entity_poly.pdbx_seq_one_letter_code
_entity_poly.pdbx_strand_id
1 'polypeptide(L)'
;MLVPFILLGQNLTFSDGPYIFIKKDRLVEKSLINGKVITKDLEINKYDTIYYPAKSSFSNVKKIAALSDIHGQFDLLITLLKNNKIIDSNLNWSFNKGHLVIVGDVFDRGDKVNQTLWLLYKLEIQAKNMGGRLHFLLGNHEYMVLQKDLRYINRKYRFSAKSLDLKYDELYGKETILGRWLRSKPTIIKINNTE
;
A
#
# COMPACT_ATOMS: atom_id res chain seq x y z
N MET A 1 -18.22 50.72 -1.68
CA MET A 1 -17.02 50.33 -0.93
C MET A 1 -16.88 48.81 -1.12
N LEU A 2 -16.05 48.37 -2.06
CA LEU A 2 -15.81 46.93 -2.34
C LEU A 2 -14.71 46.47 -1.38
N VAL A 3 -15.05 45.54 -0.49
CA VAL A 3 -14.08 44.84 0.37
C VAL A 3 -13.43 43.74 -0.44
N PRO A 4 -12.10 43.75 -0.64
CA PRO A 4 -11.45 42.64 -1.37
C PRO A 4 -11.49 41.38 -0.50
N PHE A 5 -12.12 40.33 -1.00
CA PHE A 5 -11.99 39.00 -0.45
C PHE A 5 -10.55 38.51 -0.69
N ILE A 6 -9.72 38.61 0.36
CA ILE A 6 -8.41 37.93 0.36
C ILE A 6 -8.70 36.46 0.57
N LEU A 7 -8.64 35.67 -0.50
CA LEU A 7 -8.54 34.22 -0.43
C LEU A 7 -7.17 33.90 0.19
N LEU A 8 -7.11 33.77 1.51
CA LEU A 8 -6.01 33.13 2.21
C LEU A 8 -5.98 31.66 1.72
N GLY A 9 -5.12 31.37 0.76
CA GLY A 9 -4.80 30.00 0.37
C GLY A 9 -4.30 29.29 1.62
N GLN A 10 -5.14 28.45 2.21
CA GLN A 10 -4.69 27.52 3.25
C GLN A 10 -3.63 26.65 2.60
N ASN A 11 -2.37 26.86 2.97
CA ASN A 11 -1.29 25.92 2.68
C ASN A 11 -1.68 24.61 3.38
N LEU A 12 -2.24 23.67 2.64
CA LEU A 12 -2.54 22.34 3.12
C LEU A 12 -1.20 21.68 3.47
N THR A 13 -0.81 21.80 4.74
CA THR A 13 0.37 21.12 5.28
C THR A 13 -0.01 19.66 5.55
N PHE A 14 0.16 18.79 4.59
CA PHE A 14 0.00 17.35 4.76
C PHE A 14 1.26 16.61 4.35
N SER A 15 1.41 15.41 4.88
CA SER A 15 2.51 14.50 4.52
C SER A 15 1.97 13.26 3.83
N ASP A 16 2.70 12.78 2.83
CA ASP A 16 2.33 11.60 2.06
C ASP A 16 3.56 10.97 1.40
N GLY A 17 3.47 9.69 1.07
CA GLY A 17 4.60 8.91 0.56
C GLY A 17 5.11 7.91 1.62
N PRO A 18 6.29 7.30 1.41
CA PRO A 18 7.12 7.45 0.22
C PRO A 18 6.53 6.79 -1.03
N TYR A 19 6.86 7.33 -2.18
CA TYR A 19 6.69 6.70 -3.49
C TYR A 19 8.07 6.40 -4.06
N ILE A 20 8.37 5.13 -4.33
CA ILE A 20 9.72 4.70 -4.71
C ILE A 20 9.72 4.26 -6.16
N PHE A 21 10.43 5.04 -6.98
CA PHE A 21 10.57 4.85 -8.42
C PHE A 21 11.84 4.07 -8.73
N ILE A 22 11.74 3.13 -9.65
CA ILE A 22 12.84 2.29 -10.12
C ILE A 22 13.48 2.98 -11.32
N LYS A 23 14.77 3.29 -11.22
CA LYS A 23 15.60 3.79 -12.31
C LYS A 23 16.61 2.71 -12.71
N LYS A 24 17.39 2.98 -13.75
CA LYS A 24 18.35 2.01 -14.30
C LYS A 24 19.37 1.52 -13.28
N ASP A 25 19.88 2.42 -12.46
CA ASP A 25 21.04 2.23 -11.57
C ASP A 25 20.74 2.55 -10.10
N ARG A 26 19.56 3.08 -9.78
CA ARG A 26 19.16 3.48 -8.43
C ARG A 26 17.65 3.46 -8.26
N LEU A 27 17.20 3.65 -7.02
CA LEU A 27 15.83 3.96 -6.70
C LEU A 27 15.72 5.45 -6.38
N VAL A 28 14.57 6.04 -6.69
CA VAL A 28 14.28 7.44 -6.35
C VAL A 28 13.05 7.47 -5.46
N GLU A 29 13.24 7.85 -4.20
CA GLU A 29 12.16 8.10 -3.26
C GLU A 29 11.65 9.52 -3.43
N LYS A 30 10.33 9.67 -3.58
CA LYS A 30 9.64 10.95 -3.53
C LYS A 30 8.61 10.94 -2.41
N SER A 31 8.61 11.97 -1.58
CA SER A 31 7.67 12.16 -0.47
C SER A 31 7.21 13.59 -0.38
N LEU A 32 6.04 13.80 0.19
CA LEU A 32 5.59 15.11 0.67
C LEU A 32 5.73 15.15 2.18
N ILE A 33 6.45 16.12 2.70
CA ILE A 33 6.60 16.35 4.14
C ILE A 33 6.17 17.79 4.41
N ASN A 34 5.07 17.96 5.15
CA ASN A 34 4.49 19.27 5.43
C ASN A 34 4.29 20.10 4.14
N GLY A 35 3.77 19.47 3.09
CA GLY A 35 3.52 20.08 1.79
C GLY A 35 4.77 20.32 0.92
N LYS A 36 5.97 20.01 1.40
CA LYS A 36 7.22 20.14 0.63
C LYS A 36 7.61 18.82 -0.01
N VAL A 37 8.00 18.87 -1.26
CA VAL A 37 8.54 17.71 -1.99
C VAL A 37 9.95 17.42 -1.52
N ILE A 38 10.17 16.20 -1.07
CA ILE A 38 11.49 15.66 -0.72
C ILE A 38 11.80 14.54 -1.70
N THR A 39 12.96 14.59 -2.32
CA THR A 39 13.47 13.55 -3.22
C THR A 39 14.81 13.04 -2.69
N LYS A 40 14.97 11.71 -2.66
CA LYS A 40 16.19 11.02 -2.24
C LYS A 40 16.54 9.92 -3.21
N ASP A 41 17.81 9.80 -3.53
CA ASP A 41 18.36 8.62 -4.20
C ASP A 41 18.59 7.51 -3.16
N LEU A 42 18.26 6.29 -3.51
CA LEU A 42 18.45 5.09 -2.70
C LEU A 42 19.22 4.06 -3.52
N GLU A 43 19.96 3.21 -2.83
CA GLU A 43 20.62 2.06 -3.44
C GLU A 43 19.62 1.14 -4.13
N ILE A 44 19.97 0.64 -5.31
CA ILE A 44 19.09 -0.22 -6.13
C ILE A 44 18.68 -1.50 -5.41
N ASN A 45 19.51 -2.00 -4.50
CA ASN A 45 19.30 -3.23 -3.74
C ASN A 45 18.50 -3.04 -2.44
N LYS A 46 18.03 -1.81 -2.14
CA LYS A 46 17.25 -1.53 -0.92
C LYS A 46 15.88 -2.21 -0.93
N TYR A 47 15.32 -2.46 -2.11
CA TYR A 47 14.05 -3.16 -2.31
C TYR A 47 14.18 -4.12 -3.49
N ASP A 48 13.40 -5.19 -3.45
CA ASP A 48 13.23 -6.02 -4.64
C ASP A 48 12.62 -5.19 -5.76
N THR A 49 13.19 -5.28 -6.96
CA THR A 49 12.69 -4.59 -8.16
C THR A 49 11.99 -5.53 -9.13
N ILE A 50 12.09 -6.84 -8.92
CA ILE A 50 11.46 -7.88 -9.72
C ILE A 50 10.54 -8.68 -8.81
N TYR A 51 9.29 -8.82 -9.22
CA TYR A 51 8.27 -9.58 -8.51
C TYR A 51 7.69 -10.64 -9.45
N TYR A 52 7.61 -11.86 -8.95
CA TYR A 52 7.02 -12.97 -9.68
C TYR A 52 5.58 -13.22 -9.20
N PRO A 53 4.71 -13.78 -10.04
CA PRO A 53 3.36 -14.15 -9.64
C PRO A 53 3.39 -15.00 -8.36
N ALA A 54 2.56 -14.64 -7.40
CA ALA A 54 2.48 -15.34 -6.13
C ALA A 54 1.85 -16.74 -6.33
N LYS A 55 2.30 -17.71 -5.53
CA LYS A 55 1.66 -19.03 -5.47
C LYS A 55 0.21 -18.86 -5.00
N SER A 56 -0.72 -19.59 -5.63
CA SER A 56 -2.16 -19.46 -5.39
C SER A 56 -2.78 -20.62 -4.60
N SER A 57 -2.01 -21.69 -4.27
CA SER A 57 -2.53 -22.84 -3.53
C SER A 57 -1.61 -23.21 -2.38
N PHE A 58 -2.22 -23.42 -1.20
CA PHE A 58 -1.53 -23.72 0.06
C PHE A 58 -2.28 -24.84 0.79
N SER A 59 -1.54 -25.72 1.47
CA SER A 59 -2.09 -26.83 2.24
C SER A 59 -1.46 -26.89 3.62
N ASN A 60 -2.13 -27.60 4.55
CA ASN A 60 -1.67 -27.80 5.92
C ASN A 60 -1.51 -26.49 6.72
N VAL A 61 -2.29 -25.46 6.40
CA VAL A 61 -2.32 -24.20 7.13
C VAL A 61 -3.21 -24.33 8.36
N LYS A 62 -2.61 -24.18 9.54
CA LYS A 62 -3.33 -24.38 10.82
C LYS A 62 -4.01 -23.11 11.35
N LYS A 63 -3.54 -21.94 10.95
CA LYS A 63 -4.00 -20.67 11.50
C LYS A 63 -4.19 -19.67 10.37
N ILE A 64 -5.43 -19.23 10.18
CA ILE A 64 -5.82 -18.33 9.10
C ILE A 64 -6.61 -17.16 9.72
N ALA A 65 -6.31 -15.96 9.25
CA ALA A 65 -7.12 -14.77 9.46
C ALA A 65 -7.40 -14.13 8.10
N ALA A 66 -8.58 -13.57 7.92
CA ALA A 66 -8.94 -12.86 6.69
C ALA A 66 -9.65 -11.55 7.03
N LEU A 67 -9.40 -10.51 6.21
CA LEU A 67 -10.12 -9.24 6.27
C LEU A 67 -10.12 -8.58 4.88
N SER A 68 -11.07 -7.68 4.67
CA SER A 68 -11.35 -7.04 3.39
C SER A 68 -11.76 -5.58 3.61
N ASP A 69 -11.90 -4.83 2.51
CA ASP A 69 -12.52 -3.48 2.49
C ASP A 69 -11.85 -2.48 3.43
N ILE A 70 -10.51 -2.48 3.45
CA ILE A 70 -9.72 -1.61 4.32
C ILE A 70 -9.85 -0.15 3.91
N HIS A 71 -9.88 0.13 2.60
CA HIS A 71 -10.09 1.46 2.04
C HIS A 71 -9.31 2.58 2.73
N GLY A 72 -8.01 2.36 2.96
CA GLY A 72 -7.14 3.35 3.60
C GLY A 72 -7.43 3.63 5.07
N GLN A 73 -8.23 2.79 5.76
CA GLN A 73 -8.53 2.89 7.20
C GLN A 73 -7.38 2.29 8.04
N PHE A 74 -6.20 2.88 7.91
CA PHE A 74 -4.95 2.38 8.48
C PHE A 74 -5.00 2.18 10.00
N ASP A 75 -5.55 3.14 10.74
CA ASP A 75 -5.58 3.08 12.21
C ASP A 75 -6.50 1.97 12.70
N LEU A 76 -7.63 1.77 12.01
CA LEU A 76 -8.55 0.66 12.29
C LEU A 76 -7.87 -0.68 11.96
N LEU A 77 -7.19 -0.79 10.83
CA LEU A 77 -6.43 -1.97 10.47
C LEU A 77 -5.41 -2.33 11.55
N ILE A 78 -4.60 -1.36 12.00
CA ILE A 78 -3.62 -1.58 13.09
C ILE A 78 -4.31 -2.10 14.35
N THR A 79 -5.42 -1.49 14.73
CA THR A 79 -6.20 -1.90 15.92
C THR A 79 -6.66 -3.35 15.80
N LEU A 80 -7.25 -3.72 14.65
CA LEU A 80 -7.69 -5.10 14.39
C LEU A 80 -6.51 -6.09 14.41
N LEU A 81 -5.41 -5.77 13.73
CA LEU A 81 -4.26 -6.67 13.66
C LEU A 81 -3.58 -6.86 15.03
N LYS A 82 -3.48 -5.79 15.86
CA LYS A 82 -2.93 -5.87 17.23
C LYS A 82 -3.83 -6.70 18.14
N ASN A 83 -5.13 -6.43 18.16
CA ASN A 83 -6.09 -7.12 19.02
C ASN A 83 -6.14 -8.63 18.72
N ASN A 84 -5.92 -9.01 17.46
CA ASN A 84 -5.85 -10.42 17.04
C ASN A 84 -4.43 -11.00 17.10
N LYS A 85 -3.45 -10.29 17.67
CA LYS A 85 -2.05 -10.71 17.82
C LYS A 85 -1.39 -11.11 16.49
N ILE A 86 -1.81 -10.46 15.40
CA ILE A 86 -1.23 -10.65 14.07
C ILE A 86 0.03 -9.80 13.93
N ILE A 87 0.02 -8.62 14.56
CA ILE A 87 1.19 -7.75 14.69
C ILE A 87 1.44 -7.40 16.15
N ASP A 88 2.70 -7.09 16.48
CA ASP A 88 3.12 -6.59 17.79
C ASP A 88 2.90 -5.07 17.95
N SER A 89 3.32 -4.51 19.10
CA SER A 89 3.24 -3.08 19.40
C SER A 89 4.03 -2.22 18.40
N ASN A 90 5.10 -2.76 17.82
CA ASN A 90 5.98 -2.10 16.87
C ASN A 90 5.56 -2.32 15.41
N LEU A 91 4.35 -2.83 15.19
CA LEU A 91 3.79 -3.17 13.89
C LEU A 91 4.64 -4.21 13.12
N ASN A 92 5.26 -5.14 13.80
CA ASN A 92 5.94 -6.27 13.20
C ASN A 92 5.05 -7.52 13.23
N TRP A 93 5.29 -8.44 12.31
CA TRP A 93 4.58 -9.71 12.24
C TRP A 93 4.77 -10.51 13.53
N SER A 94 3.68 -10.96 14.13
CA SER A 94 3.65 -11.80 15.34
C SER A 94 2.74 -13.03 15.21
N PHE A 95 2.22 -13.29 14.00
CA PHE A 95 1.29 -14.39 13.73
C PHE A 95 2.00 -15.74 13.49
N ASN A 96 3.32 -15.78 13.68
CA ASN A 96 4.17 -16.97 13.47
C ASN A 96 3.97 -17.58 12.07
N LYS A 97 3.65 -18.90 12.01
CA LYS A 97 3.38 -19.63 10.77
C LYS A 97 1.93 -19.47 10.26
N GLY A 98 1.17 -18.51 10.82
CA GLY A 98 -0.19 -18.23 10.38
C GLY A 98 -0.24 -17.58 8.99
N HIS A 99 -1.41 -17.66 8.37
CA HIS A 99 -1.70 -17.01 7.11
C HIS A 99 -2.70 -15.87 7.34
N LEU A 100 -2.33 -14.65 6.95
CA LEU A 100 -3.23 -13.50 6.89
C LEU A 100 -3.63 -13.27 5.45
N VAL A 101 -4.92 -13.19 5.17
CA VAL A 101 -5.47 -12.91 3.84
C VAL A 101 -6.11 -11.53 3.85
N ILE A 102 -5.60 -10.65 2.99
CA ILE A 102 -6.23 -9.37 2.67
C ILE A 102 -7.00 -9.58 1.37
N VAL A 103 -8.34 -9.58 1.46
CA VAL A 103 -9.22 -9.91 0.33
C VAL A 103 -9.54 -8.66 -0.48
N GLY A 104 -8.50 -7.90 -0.84
CA GLY A 104 -8.58 -6.70 -1.67
C GLY A 104 -9.18 -5.47 -0.98
N ASP A 105 -9.48 -4.50 -1.82
CA ASP A 105 -10.12 -3.22 -1.50
C ASP A 105 -9.38 -2.42 -0.40
N VAL A 106 -8.06 -2.34 -0.56
CA VAL A 106 -7.20 -1.46 0.24
C VAL A 106 -7.23 -0.04 -0.30
N PHE A 107 -7.38 0.11 -1.63
CA PHE A 107 -7.43 1.39 -2.30
C PHE A 107 -8.73 2.15 -2.06
N ASP A 108 -8.68 3.45 -2.40
CA ASP A 108 -9.78 4.39 -2.43
C ASP A 108 -10.34 4.82 -1.07
N ARG A 109 -11.21 5.82 -1.09
CA ARG A 109 -11.97 6.40 0.03
C ARG A 109 -11.13 7.02 1.13
N GLY A 110 -10.35 6.25 1.88
CA GLY A 110 -9.52 6.74 3.00
C GLY A 110 -8.26 7.47 2.55
N ASP A 111 -7.65 8.16 3.49
CA ASP A 111 -6.49 9.02 3.24
C ASP A 111 -5.14 8.36 3.58
N LYS A 112 -5.15 7.09 4.05
CA LYS A 112 -3.94 6.36 4.45
C LYS A 112 -3.70 5.08 3.64
N VAL A 113 -4.10 5.07 2.35
CA VAL A 113 -3.87 3.94 1.43
C VAL A 113 -2.38 3.61 1.30
N ASN A 114 -1.55 4.64 1.08
CA ASN A 114 -0.11 4.43 0.87
C ASN A 114 0.57 3.83 2.12
N GLN A 115 0.23 4.32 3.30
CA GLN A 115 0.71 3.77 4.58
C GLN A 115 0.27 2.31 4.77
N THR A 116 -0.97 2.01 4.40
CA THR A 116 -1.52 0.64 4.46
C THR A 116 -0.73 -0.30 3.54
N LEU A 117 -0.50 0.10 2.30
CA LEU A 117 0.26 -0.71 1.33
C LEU A 117 1.69 -0.98 1.80
N TRP A 118 2.40 0.02 2.34
CA TRP A 118 3.75 -0.16 2.88
C TRP A 118 3.77 -1.07 4.11
N LEU A 119 2.76 -0.99 4.98
CA LEU A 119 2.62 -1.93 6.10
C LEU A 119 2.45 -3.35 5.59
N LEU A 120 1.54 -3.59 4.65
CA LEU A 120 1.28 -4.92 4.09
C LEU A 120 2.50 -5.47 3.35
N TYR A 121 3.22 -4.63 2.60
CA TYR A 121 4.49 -4.97 1.96
C TYR A 121 5.53 -5.45 2.99
N LYS A 122 5.74 -4.69 4.06
CA LYS A 122 6.64 -5.06 5.17
C LYS A 122 6.23 -6.38 5.82
N LEU A 123 4.94 -6.52 6.14
CA LEU A 123 4.42 -7.71 6.81
C LEU A 123 4.51 -8.96 5.94
N GLU A 124 4.37 -8.86 4.62
CA GLU A 124 4.56 -9.98 3.69
C GLU A 124 5.97 -10.56 3.78
N ILE A 125 6.99 -9.69 3.81
CA ILE A 125 8.40 -10.09 3.95
C ILE A 125 8.61 -10.75 5.32
N GLN A 126 8.13 -10.13 6.39
CA GLN A 126 8.29 -10.64 7.74
C GLN A 126 7.58 -11.98 7.95
N ALA A 127 6.35 -12.12 7.43
CA ALA A 127 5.58 -13.36 7.49
C ALA A 127 6.35 -14.50 6.83
N LYS A 128 6.87 -14.27 5.61
CA LYS A 128 7.68 -15.25 4.87
C LYS A 128 8.89 -15.71 5.67
N ASN A 129 9.62 -14.79 6.31
CA ASN A 129 10.81 -15.08 7.11
C ASN A 129 10.48 -15.91 8.36
N MET A 130 9.26 -15.80 8.89
CA MET A 130 8.77 -16.59 10.04
C MET A 130 8.05 -17.89 9.63
N GLY A 131 8.05 -18.24 8.33
CA GLY A 131 7.39 -19.43 7.81
C GLY A 131 5.86 -19.31 7.69
N GLY A 132 5.32 -18.11 7.92
CA GLY A 132 3.93 -17.74 7.68
C GLY A 132 3.72 -17.11 6.30
N ARG A 133 2.56 -16.50 6.08
CA ARG A 133 2.26 -15.76 4.84
C ARG A 133 1.29 -14.60 5.09
N LEU A 134 1.54 -13.49 4.42
CA LEU A 134 0.52 -12.50 4.14
C LEU A 134 0.15 -12.66 2.65
N HIS A 135 -1.13 -12.86 2.38
CA HIS A 135 -1.70 -12.89 1.05
C HIS A 135 -2.46 -11.61 0.81
N PHE A 136 -2.06 -10.87 -0.21
CA PHE A 136 -2.80 -9.72 -0.70
C PHE A 136 -3.47 -10.11 -2.01
N LEU A 137 -4.80 -10.07 -2.05
CA LEU A 137 -5.58 -10.33 -3.26
C LEU A 137 -6.00 -9.01 -3.89
N LEU A 138 -6.08 -8.99 -5.21
CA LEU A 138 -6.59 -7.82 -5.91
C LEU A 138 -8.12 -7.83 -5.91
N GLY A 139 -8.72 -6.86 -5.22
CA GLY A 139 -10.15 -6.55 -5.30
C GLY A 139 -10.47 -5.64 -6.49
N ASN A 140 -11.74 -5.26 -6.62
CA ASN A 140 -12.15 -4.38 -7.71
C ASN A 140 -11.54 -2.97 -7.61
N HIS A 141 -11.30 -2.45 -6.41
CA HIS A 141 -10.67 -1.13 -6.24
C HIS A 141 -9.20 -1.12 -6.63
N GLU A 142 -8.45 -2.20 -6.42
CA GLU A 142 -7.10 -2.35 -6.96
C GLU A 142 -7.13 -2.33 -8.49
N TYR A 143 -8.04 -3.08 -9.11
CA TYR A 143 -8.20 -3.08 -10.58
C TYR A 143 -8.59 -1.71 -11.12
N MET A 144 -9.50 -1.00 -10.45
CA MET A 144 -9.88 0.36 -10.86
C MET A 144 -8.64 1.26 -10.95
N VAL A 145 -7.84 1.32 -9.89
CA VAL A 145 -6.63 2.16 -9.86
C VAL A 145 -5.61 1.71 -10.91
N LEU A 146 -5.37 0.39 -11.05
CA LEU A 146 -4.44 -0.15 -12.05
C LEU A 146 -4.89 0.10 -13.49
N GLN A 147 -6.20 0.28 -13.73
CA GLN A 147 -6.81 0.61 -15.02
C GLN A 147 -7.10 2.11 -15.18
N LYS A 148 -6.63 2.95 -14.23
CA LYS A 148 -6.81 4.41 -14.23
C LYS A 148 -8.25 4.88 -14.02
N ASP A 149 -9.10 4.06 -13.44
CA ASP A 149 -10.40 4.49 -12.96
C ASP A 149 -10.24 5.10 -11.56
N LEU A 150 -10.25 6.42 -11.50
CA LEU A 150 -9.89 7.20 -10.32
C LEU A 150 -11.10 7.86 -9.64
N ARG A 151 -12.31 7.29 -9.84
CA ARG A 151 -13.56 7.90 -9.35
C ARG A 151 -13.61 8.01 -7.83
N TYR A 152 -13.03 7.06 -7.11
CA TYR A 152 -13.15 6.92 -5.65
C TYR A 152 -11.89 7.28 -4.87
N ILE A 153 -10.83 7.76 -5.56
CA ILE A 153 -9.60 8.15 -4.87
C ILE A 153 -9.84 9.31 -3.91
N ASN A 154 -9.20 9.26 -2.74
CA ASN A 154 -9.24 10.36 -1.79
C ASN A 154 -8.61 11.62 -2.38
N ARG A 155 -9.19 12.77 -2.09
CA ARG A 155 -8.72 14.09 -2.57
C ARG A 155 -7.24 14.34 -2.21
N LYS A 156 -6.78 13.86 -1.06
CA LYS A 156 -5.38 13.94 -0.64
C LYS A 156 -4.44 13.45 -1.76
N TYR A 157 -4.73 12.31 -2.38
CA TYR A 157 -3.87 11.72 -3.41
C TYR A 157 -3.86 12.49 -4.74
N ARG A 158 -4.93 13.22 -5.04
CA ARG A 158 -4.92 14.17 -6.17
C ARG A 158 -3.94 15.31 -5.92
N PHE A 159 -3.89 15.82 -4.68
CA PHE A 159 -2.94 16.85 -4.29
C PHE A 159 -1.51 16.29 -4.24
N SER A 160 -1.32 15.07 -3.69
CA SER A 160 0.00 14.42 -3.67
C SER A 160 0.57 14.28 -5.07
N ALA A 161 -0.18 13.71 -6.00
CA ALA A 161 0.24 13.52 -7.37
C ALA A 161 0.60 14.86 -8.04
N LYS A 162 -0.29 15.86 -7.92
CA LYS A 162 -0.03 17.21 -8.45
C LYS A 162 1.22 17.86 -7.86
N SER A 163 1.43 17.76 -6.55
CA SER A 163 2.61 18.34 -5.87
C SER A 163 3.91 17.67 -6.30
N LEU A 164 3.87 16.37 -6.63
CA LEU A 164 5.00 15.58 -7.10
C LEU A 164 5.24 15.74 -8.61
N ASP A 165 4.43 16.54 -9.30
CA ASP A 165 4.40 16.69 -10.76
C ASP A 165 4.22 15.32 -11.46
N LEU A 166 3.20 14.57 -11.02
CA LEU A 166 2.86 13.22 -11.49
C LEU A 166 1.36 13.08 -11.65
N LYS A 167 0.94 12.08 -12.42
CA LYS A 167 -0.43 11.57 -12.41
C LYS A 167 -0.57 10.53 -11.29
N TYR A 168 -1.79 10.36 -10.77
CA TYR A 168 -2.02 9.42 -9.68
C TYR A 168 -1.66 7.96 -10.06
N ASP A 169 -1.97 7.55 -11.27
CA ASP A 169 -1.65 6.22 -11.78
C ASP A 169 -0.14 5.95 -11.89
N GLU A 170 0.68 7.01 -11.97
CA GLU A 170 2.13 6.88 -11.96
C GLU A 170 2.67 6.55 -10.57
N LEU A 171 1.97 6.94 -9.49
CA LEU A 171 2.37 6.62 -8.12
C LEU A 171 2.39 5.11 -7.85
N TYR A 172 1.56 4.36 -8.56
CA TYR A 172 1.46 2.89 -8.52
C TYR A 172 1.71 2.26 -9.89
N GLY A 173 2.48 2.94 -10.72
CA GLY A 173 2.86 2.50 -12.06
C GLY A 173 3.89 1.35 -12.04
N LYS A 174 4.14 0.76 -13.22
CA LYS A 174 5.15 -0.31 -13.41
C LYS A 174 6.57 0.12 -13.04
N GLU A 175 6.81 1.43 -12.96
CA GLU A 175 8.12 2.00 -12.60
C GLU A 175 8.25 2.30 -11.10
N THR A 176 7.32 1.78 -10.27
CA THR A 176 7.39 1.93 -8.82
C THR A 176 7.45 0.59 -8.11
N ILE A 177 8.05 0.56 -6.92
CA ILE A 177 8.14 -0.65 -6.09
C ILE A 177 6.74 -1.21 -5.79
N LEU A 178 5.85 -0.40 -5.19
CA LEU A 178 4.49 -0.85 -4.88
C LEU A 178 3.69 -1.20 -6.12
N GLY A 179 3.89 -0.47 -7.24
CA GLY A 179 3.21 -0.77 -8.48
C GLY A 179 3.59 -2.11 -9.11
N ARG A 180 4.87 -2.50 -9.04
CA ARG A 180 5.32 -3.84 -9.47
C ARG A 180 4.85 -4.91 -8.50
N TRP A 181 4.96 -4.65 -7.19
CA TRP A 181 4.51 -5.56 -6.14
C TRP A 181 3.01 -5.86 -6.28
N LEU A 182 2.16 -4.86 -6.45
CA LEU A 182 0.71 -5.04 -6.67
C LEU A 182 0.43 -5.93 -7.89
N ARG A 183 1.13 -5.72 -9.00
CA ARG A 183 0.91 -6.50 -10.24
C ARG A 183 1.36 -7.96 -10.15
N SER A 184 2.06 -8.35 -9.10
CA SER A 184 2.40 -9.74 -8.82
C SER A 184 1.33 -10.48 -8.00
N LYS A 185 0.30 -9.77 -7.52
CA LYS A 185 -0.71 -10.33 -6.62
C LYS A 185 -1.81 -11.06 -7.38
N PRO A 186 -2.29 -12.19 -6.85
CA PRO A 186 -3.41 -12.93 -7.44
C PRO A 186 -4.74 -12.28 -7.07
N THR A 187 -5.82 -12.70 -7.73
CA THR A 187 -7.21 -12.39 -7.39
C THR A 187 -7.86 -13.46 -6.53
N ILE A 188 -7.34 -14.67 -6.59
CA ILE A 188 -7.87 -15.83 -5.86
C ILE A 188 -6.73 -16.68 -5.35
N ILE A 189 -6.91 -17.22 -4.16
CA ILE A 189 -6.03 -18.25 -3.59
C ILE A 189 -6.89 -19.37 -3.00
N LYS A 190 -6.27 -20.55 -2.90
CA LYS A 190 -6.83 -21.69 -2.20
C LYS A 190 -5.97 -22.02 -1.00
N ILE A 191 -6.58 -22.05 0.19
CA ILE A 191 -5.91 -22.48 1.42
C ILE A 191 -6.64 -23.70 1.99
N ASN A 192 -5.91 -24.82 2.09
CA ASN A 192 -6.48 -26.14 2.42
C ASN A 192 -7.53 -26.54 1.37
N ASN A 193 -8.74 -26.85 1.81
CA ASN A 193 -9.87 -27.17 0.94
C ASN A 193 -10.87 -26.00 0.81
N THR A 194 -10.47 -24.81 1.26
CA THR A 194 -11.28 -23.59 1.21
C THR A 194 -10.73 -22.67 0.14
N GLU A 195 -11.60 -22.18 -0.71
CA GLU A 195 -11.30 -21.20 -1.77
C GLU A 195 -11.81 -19.81 -1.39
#